data_349941f5288671d86e1fc99533ad0012
#
_entry.id   349941f5288671d86e1fc99533ad0012
#
_cell.length_a   1.000
_cell.length_b   1.000
_cell.length_c   1.000
_cell.angle_alpha   90.00
_cell.angle_beta   90.00
_cell.angle_gamma   90.00
#
_symmetry.space_group_name_H-M   'P 1'
#
loop_
_entity.id
_entity.type
_entity.pdbx_description
1 polymer ?
#
loop_
_entity_poly.entity_id
_entity_poly.type
_entity_poly.pdbx_seq_one_letter_code
_entity_poly.pdbx_strand_id
1 'polypeptide(L)'
;MPLAIPAVETPSGREQLRGLLTGWIPWVGKGSLAILDQGLFAGSNFLLNVLLARWLEPADYGAFALGYSIFLLLGVFHTAILTEPMLVFGPGRYRERFPEYLGILLRGHFALMLPGAALLTAAAFLLGWLYSPAVERALLALAIAGPFILLLWLLRRAFYVQLSPGWAAAGGGVYLLILLAGILTLRTAGRLTPATGFLAMAAAGASSPACFLWPCSGPHWLRTHPPSAPSPPTTGVMAAGPWPRRVLVGCRATSTMSYCLPG
;
A
#
# COMPACT_ATOMS: atom_id res chain seq x y z
N MET A 1 48.45 31.33 -28.79
CA MET A 1 47.00 31.30 -29.08
C MET A 1 46.28 30.96 -27.78
N PRO A 2 45.66 31.93 -27.09
CA PRO A 2 45.01 31.65 -25.79
C PRO A 2 43.70 30.95 -26.03
N LEU A 3 43.51 29.82 -25.37
CA LEU A 3 42.25 29.06 -25.32
C LEU A 3 41.22 29.90 -24.54
N ALA A 4 40.22 30.42 -25.23
CA ALA A 4 39.07 31.06 -24.60
C ALA A 4 38.26 30.00 -23.86
N ILE A 5 38.21 30.07 -22.53
CA ILE A 5 37.33 29.29 -21.70
C ILE A 5 35.91 29.80 -21.88
N PRO A 6 34.95 29.03 -22.37
CA PRO A 6 33.58 29.51 -22.48
C PRO A 6 33.05 29.90 -21.09
N ALA A 7 32.51 31.12 -21.01
CA ALA A 7 31.87 31.61 -19.79
C ALA A 7 30.67 30.68 -19.45
N VAL A 8 30.72 30.05 -18.30
CA VAL A 8 29.59 29.30 -17.75
C VAL A 8 28.56 30.33 -17.29
N GLU A 9 27.53 30.54 -18.11
CA GLU A 9 26.39 31.37 -17.71
C GLU A 9 25.70 30.73 -16.50
N THR A 10 25.82 31.37 -15.35
CA THR A 10 25.06 30.98 -14.17
C THR A 10 23.59 31.37 -14.36
N PRO A 11 22.66 30.45 -14.30
CA PRO A 11 21.24 30.72 -14.50
C PRO A 11 20.78 31.78 -13.50
N SER A 12 19.97 32.73 -13.98
CA SER A 12 19.44 33.82 -13.14
C SER A 12 18.64 33.26 -11.97
N GLY A 13 18.64 33.92 -10.82
CA GLY A 13 17.90 33.45 -9.63
C GLY A 13 16.41 33.20 -9.91
N ARG A 14 15.81 33.91 -10.90
CA ARG A 14 14.43 33.66 -11.35
C ARG A 14 14.28 32.35 -12.13
N GLU A 15 15.26 31.94 -12.91
CA GLU A 15 15.26 30.65 -13.64
C GLU A 15 15.50 29.51 -12.71
N GLN A 16 16.35 29.64 -11.70
CA GLN A 16 16.53 28.65 -10.63
C GLN A 16 15.26 28.49 -9.82
N LEU A 17 14.57 29.57 -9.44
CA LEU A 17 13.30 29.52 -8.72
C LEU A 17 12.20 28.87 -9.57
N ARG A 18 12.10 29.20 -10.85
CA ARG A 18 11.14 28.55 -11.77
C ARG A 18 11.44 27.07 -11.93
N GLY A 19 12.69 26.68 -12.08
CA GLY A 19 13.11 25.29 -12.17
C GLY A 19 12.76 24.50 -10.90
N LEU A 20 12.95 25.09 -9.73
CA LEU A 20 12.53 24.51 -8.45
C LEU A 20 11.00 24.39 -8.40
N LEU A 21 10.24 25.43 -8.66
CA LEU A 21 8.78 25.40 -8.60
C LEU A 21 8.17 24.41 -9.58
N THR A 22 8.63 24.37 -10.82
CA THR A 22 8.15 23.41 -11.83
C THR A 22 8.51 21.96 -11.47
N GLY A 23 9.63 21.74 -10.78
CA GLY A 23 10.04 20.42 -10.30
C GLY A 23 9.16 19.89 -9.14
N TRP A 24 8.63 20.80 -8.30
CA TRP A 24 7.82 20.41 -7.14
C TRP A 24 6.33 20.18 -7.45
N ILE A 25 5.76 20.88 -8.44
CA ILE A 25 4.35 20.79 -8.80
C ILE A 25 3.86 19.35 -9.01
N PRO A 26 4.56 18.47 -9.78
CA PRO A 26 4.13 17.08 -9.95
C PRO A 26 4.13 16.27 -8.65
N TRP A 27 5.07 16.57 -7.74
CA TRP A 27 5.17 15.89 -6.45
C TRP A 27 4.08 16.32 -5.47
N VAL A 28 3.73 17.60 -5.46
CA VAL A 28 2.61 18.13 -4.67
C VAL A 28 1.30 17.48 -5.12
N GLY A 29 1.07 17.35 -6.43
CA GLY A 29 -0.11 16.67 -6.96
C GLY A 29 -0.18 15.19 -6.57
N LYS A 30 0.93 14.46 -6.62
CA LYS A 30 0.98 13.05 -6.18
C LYS A 30 0.82 12.93 -4.66
N GLY A 31 1.40 13.85 -3.90
CA GLY A 31 1.27 13.88 -2.44
C GLY A 31 -0.16 14.16 -1.99
N SER A 32 -0.86 15.12 -2.62
CA SER A 32 -2.26 15.42 -2.30
C SER A 32 -3.20 14.25 -2.61
N LEU A 33 -2.97 13.54 -3.72
CA LEU A 33 -3.72 12.31 -4.04
C LEU A 33 -3.46 11.19 -3.04
N ALA A 34 -2.24 11.08 -2.51
CA ALA A 34 -1.92 10.11 -1.47
C ALA A 34 -2.63 10.43 -0.14
N ILE A 35 -2.67 11.71 0.24
CA ILE A 35 -3.41 12.18 1.43
C ILE A 35 -4.91 11.92 1.24
N LEU A 36 -5.46 12.24 0.06
CA LEU A 36 -6.86 11.99 -0.26
C LEU A 36 -7.21 10.49 -0.15
N ASP A 37 -6.38 9.61 -0.72
CA ASP A 37 -6.58 8.16 -0.61
C ASP A 37 -6.60 7.68 0.84
N GLN A 38 -5.65 8.13 1.66
CA GLN A 38 -5.63 7.79 3.08
C GLN A 38 -6.85 8.33 3.82
N GLY A 39 -7.26 9.56 3.51
CA GLY A 39 -8.46 10.19 4.08
C GLY A 39 -9.75 9.46 3.70
N LEU A 40 -9.90 9.08 2.43
CA LEU A 40 -11.06 8.31 1.96
C LEU A 40 -11.16 6.96 2.67
N PHE A 41 -10.04 6.24 2.79
CA PHE A 41 -10.04 4.92 3.41
C PHE A 41 -10.23 4.97 4.93
N ALA A 42 -9.51 5.86 5.61
CA ALA A 42 -9.68 6.07 7.06
C ALA A 42 -11.10 6.60 7.37
N GLY A 43 -11.59 7.53 6.56
CA GLY A 43 -12.95 8.07 6.65
C GLY A 43 -14.03 7.01 6.45
N SER A 44 -13.82 6.09 5.48
CA SER A 44 -14.74 4.97 5.25
C SER A 44 -14.89 4.09 6.48
N ASN A 45 -13.77 3.69 7.08
CA ASN A 45 -13.76 2.85 8.27
C ASN A 45 -14.31 3.60 9.51
N PHE A 46 -14.00 4.89 9.63
CA PHE A 46 -14.56 5.72 10.68
C PHE A 46 -16.08 5.82 10.56
N LEU A 47 -16.59 6.16 9.36
CA LEU A 47 -18.03 6.26 9.10
C LEU A 47 -18.74 4.93 9.36
N LEU A 48 -18.16 3.82 8.93
CA LEU A 48 -18.70 2.49 9.22
C LEU A 48 -18.86 2.26 10.71
N ASN A 49 -17.82 2.53 11.51
CA ASN A 49 -17.87 2.36 12.97
C ASN A 49 -18.94 3.25 13.60
N VAL A 50 -19.03 4.52 13.20
CA VAL A 50 -20.03 5.47 13.70
C VAL A 50 -21.45 5.03 13.35
N LEU A 51 -21.68 4.61 12.09
CA LEU A 51 -23.00 4.17 11.64
C LEU A 51 -23.44 2.88 12.36
N LEU A 52 -22.55 1.92 12.52
CA LEU A 52 -22.84 0.68 13.24
C LEU A 52 -23.08 0.95 14.73
N ALA A 53 -22.26 1.79 15.37
CA ALA A 53 -22.46 2.19 16.76
C ALA A 53 -23.83 2.88 16.99
N ARG A 54 -24.32 3.61 15.99
CA ARG A 54 -25.61 4.33 16.07
C ARG A 54 -26.82 3.44 15.78
N TRP A 55 -26.66 2.39 14.97
CA TRP A 55 -27.79 1.63 14.42
C TRP A 55 -27.92 0.21 14.95
N LEU A 56 -26.86 -0.35 15.51
CA LEU A 56 -26.88 -1.66 16.17
C LEU A 56 -27.24 -1.50 17.65
N GLU A 57 -27.75 -2.57 18.23
CA GLU A 57 -27.85 -2.70 19.69
C GLU A 57 -26.46 -2.75 20.32
N PRO A 58 -26.29 -2.28 21.58
CA PRO A 58 -24.99 -2.22 22.24
C PRO A 58 -24.24 -3.57 22.25
N ALA A 59 -24.97 -4.68 22.45
CA ALA A 59 -24.37 -6.01 22.46
C ALA A 59 -23.86 -6.44 21.08
N ASP A 60 -24.60 -6.13 20.01
CA ASP A 60 -24.22 -6.39 18.62
C ASP A 60 -23.04 -5.51 18.19
N TYR A 61 -23.09 -4.22 18.55
CA TYR A 61 -21.95 -3.35 18.29
C TYR A 61 -20.68 -3.82 19.03
N GLY A 62 -20.82 -4.30 20.26
CA GLY A 62 -19.71 -4.91 21.01
C GLY A 62 -19.09 -6.12 20.28
N ALA A 63 -19.94 -7.00 19.72
CA ALA A 63 -19.47 -8.13 18.91
C ALA A 63 -18.74 -7.66 17.63
N PHE A 64 -19.25 -6.63 16.96
CA PHE A 64 -18.56 -6.01 15.82
C PHE A 64 -17.23 -5.38 16.23
N ALA A 65 -17.20 -4.61 17.31
CA ALA A 65 -16.00 -3.91 17.79
C ALA A 65 -14.90 -4.91 18.20
N LEU A 66 -15.26 -6.04 18.82
CA LEU A 66 -14.32 -7.13 19.11
C LEU A 66 -13.73 -7.71 17.82
N GLY A 67 -14.58 -8.07 16.86
CA GLY A 67 -14.13 -8.58 15.55
C GLY A 67 -13.27 -7.56 14.80
N TYR A 68 -13.63 -6.27 14.86
CA TYR A 68 -12.87 -5.20 14.22
C TYR A 68 -11.48 -5.00 14.86
N SER A 69 -11.37 -5.15 16.18
CA SER A 69 -10.07 -5.10 16.87
C SER A 69 -9.16 -6.26 16.44
N ILE A 70 -9.72 -7.45 16.31
CA ILE A 70 -9.00 -8.63 15.78
C ILE A 70 -8.59 -8.40 14.33
N PHE A 71 -9.46 -7.82 13.51
CA PHE A 71 -9.15 -7.44 12.13
C PHE A 71 -7.98 -6.45 12.05
N LEU A 72 -7.94 -5.42 12.91
CA LEU A 72 -6.82 -4.47 12.96
C LEU A 72 -5.53 -5.16 13.34
N LEU A 73 -5.56 -6.09 14.30
CA LEU A 73 -4.38 -6.87 14.69
C LEU A 73 -3.87 -7.72 13.53
N LEU A 74 -4.75 -8.43 12.82
CA LEU A 74 -4.38 -9.17 11.60
C LEU A 74 -3.81 -8.26 10.53
N GLY A 75 -4.37 -7.04 10.38
CA GLY A 75 -3.88 -6.01 9.47
C GLY A 75 -2.45 -5.57 9.78
N VAL A 76 -2.08 -5.43 11.06
CA VAL A 76 -0.71 -5.11 11.49
C VAL A 76 0.25 -6.23 11.07
N PHE A 77 -0.06 -7.50 11.35
CA PHE A 77 0.76 -8.64 10.93
C PHE A 77 0.89 -8.73 9.41
N HIS A 78 -0.22 -8.63 8.70
CA HIS A 78 -0.25 -8.64 7.24
C HIS A 78 0.62 -7.51 6.65
N THR A 79 0.52 -6.32 7.20
CA THR A 79 1.32 -5.16 6.77
C THR A 79 2.80 -5.41 7.01
N ALA A 80 3.19 -5.86 8.18
CA ALA A 80 4.59 -6.11 8.54
C ALA A 80 5.23 -7.20 7.66
N ILE A 81 4.48 -8.25 7.32
CA ILE A 81 5.03 -9.41 6.59
C ILE A 81 5.03 -9.19 5.07
N LEU A 82 4.02 -8.50 4.52
CA LEU A 82 3.82 -8.40 3.07
C LEU A 82 3.96 -6.98 2.55
N THR A 83 3.31 -6.01 3.19
CA THR A 83 3.20 -4.65 2.66
C THR A 83 4.49 -3.86 2.85
N GLU A 84 5.10 -3.91 4.04
CA GLU A 84 6.36 -3.21 4.31
C GLU A 84 7.50 -3.71 3.42
N PRO A 85 7.76 -5.03 3.29
CA PRO A 85 8.76 -5.52 2.35
C PRO A 85 8.47 -5.11 0.90
N MET A 86 7.18 -5.07 0.50
CA MET A 86 6.80 -4.60 -0.83
C MET A 86 7.18 -3.14 -1.07
N LEU A 87 6.95 -2.26 -0.10
CA LEU A 87 7.28 -0.84 -0.21
C LEU A 87 8.79 -0.59 -0.23
N VAL A 88 9.57 -1.41 0.48
CA VAL A 88 11.04 -1.28 0.54
C VAL A 88 11.70 -1.87 -0.70
N PHE A 89 11.38 -3.09 -1.07
CA PHE A 89 12.08 -3.82 -2.15
C PHE A 89 11.48 -3.59 -3.54
N GLY A 90 10.19 -3.23 -3.62
CA GLY A 90 9.47 -3.02 -4.89
C GLY A 90 10.07 -1.92 -5.76
N PRO A 91 10.30 -0.70 -5.25
CA PRO A 91 10.85 0.41 -6.05
C PRO A 91 12.31 0.23 -6.44
N GLY A 92 13.08 -0.50 -5.63
CA GLY A 92 14.51 -0.75 -5.84
C GLY A 92 14.77 -2.06 -6.58
N ARG A 93 14.93 -3.14 -5.81
CA ARG A 93 15.40 -4.44 -6.30
C ARG A 93 14.49 -5.09 -7.34
N TYR A 94 13.16 -4.91 -7.23
CA TYR A 94 12.17 -5.56 -8.10
C TYR A 94 11.48 -4.61 -9.07
N ARG A 95 12.01 -3.41 -9.28
CA ARG A 95 11.37 -2.40 -10.13
C ARG A 95 10.99 -2.93 -11.51
N GLU A 96 11.91 -3.59 -12.20
CA GLU A 96 11.70 -4.13 -13.56
C GLU A 96 10.83 -5.38 -13.58
N ARG A 97 10.82 -6.14 -12.49
CA ARG A 97 10.09 -7.41 -12.34
C ARG A 97 8.99 -7.32 -11.28
N PHE A 98 8.45 -6.12 -11.08
CA PHE A 98 7.45 -5.87 -10.03
C PHE A 98 6.18 -6.74 -10.17
N PRO A 99 5.64 -7.02 -11.37
CA PRO A 99 4.49 -7.93 -11.52
C PRO A 99 4.77 -9.35 -11.02
N GLU A 100 5.97 -9.88 -11.26
CA GLU A 100 6.37 -11.20 -10.76
C GLU A 100 6.49 -11.20 -9.23
N TYR A 101 7.11 -10.15 -8.69
CA TYR A 101 7.23 -9.97 -7.24
C TYR A 101 5.87 -9.83 -6.57
N LEU A 102 4.95 -9.06 -7.15
CA LEU A 102 3.57 -8.96 -6.65
C LEU A 102 2.87 -10.33 -6.70
N GLY A 103 3.07 -11.12 -7.75
CA GLY A 103 2.55 -12.47 -7.83
C GLY A 103 3.03 -13.38 -6.68
N ILE A 104 4.27 -13.21 -6.22
CA ILE A 104 4.80 -13.91 -5.04
C ILE A 104 4.10 -13.41 -3.77
N LEU A 105 3.95 -12.10 -3.63
CA LEU A 105 3.26 -11.50 -2.48
C LEU A 105 1.78 -11.91 -2.41
N LEU A 106 1.10 -12.03 -3.54
CA LEU A 106 -0.29 -12.53 -3.59
C LEU A 106 -0.38 -13.99 -3.11
N ARG A 107 0.55 -14.84 -3.53
CA ARG A 107 0.63 -16.22 -3.00
C ARG A 107 0.91 -16.22 -1.49
N GLY A 108 1.82 -15.37 -1.04
CA GLY A 108 2.10 -15.16 0.38
C GLY A 108 0.89 -14.66 1.16
N HIS A 109 0.08 -13.78 0.55
CA HIS A 109 -1.17 -13.30 1.13
C HIS A 109 -2.15 -14.47 1.39
N PHE A 110 -2.41 -15.32 0.40
CA PHE A 110 -3.30 -16.47 0.59
C PHE A 110 -2.71 -17.50 1.55
N ALA A 111 -1.40 -17.74 1.49
CA ALA A 111 -0.71 -18.64 2.43
C ALA A 111 -0.79 -18.15 3.89
N LEU A 112 -0.85 -16.85 4.11
CA LEU A 112 -1.02 -16.26 5.45
C LEU A 112 -2.50 -16.20 5.86
N MET A 113 -3.39 -15.84 4.94
CA MET A 113 -4.80 -15.60 5.24
C MET A 113 -5.62 -16.89 5.41
N LEU A 114 -5.30 -17.97 4.69
CA LEU A 114 -6.05 -19.24 4.83
C LEU A 114 -5.90 -19.85 6.23
N PRO A 115 -4.69 -20.02 6.79
CA PRO A 115 -4.55 -20.45 8.19
C PRO A 115 -5.16 -19.46 9.18
N GLY A 116 -5.02 -18.16 8.94
CA GLY A 116 -5.62 -17.11 9.76
C GLY A 116 -7.15 -17.21 9.80
N ALA A 117 -7.79 -17.42 8.64
CA ALA A 117 -9.23 -17.63 8.56
C ALA A 117 -9.67 -18.92 9.26
N ALA A 118 -8.91 -20.01 9.13
CA ALA A 118 -9.18 -21.26 9.84
C ALA A 118 -9.09 -21.07 11.37
N LEU A 119 -8.06 -20.36 11.84
CA LEU A 119 -7.91 -20.03 13.26
C LEU A 119 -9.05 -19.15 13.77
N LEU A 120 -9.43 -18.12 12.98
CA LEU A 120 -10.59 -17.28 13.31
C LEU A 120 -11.89 -18.08 13.38
N THR A 121 -12.08 -19.02 12.46
CA THR A 121 -13.26 -19.90 12.46
C THR A 121 -13.29 -20.75 13.72
N ALA A 122 -12.18 -21.35 14.11
CA ALA A 122 -12.08 -22.11 15.35
C ALA A 122 -12.34 -21.22 16.58
N ALA A 123 -11.77 -20.02 16.61
CA ALA A 123 -12.00 -19.03 17.66
C ALA A 123 -13.46 -18.57 17.70
N ALA A 124 -14.13 -18.44 16.54
CA ALA A 124 -15.54 -18.07 16.45
C ALA A 124 -16.44 -19.06 17.17
N PHE A 125 -16.27 -20.35 16.93
CA PHE A 125 -17.04 -21.40 17.62
C PHE A 125 -16.75 -21.39 19.12
N LEU A 126 -15.49 -21.30 19.53
CA LEU A 126 -15.12 -21.28 20.94
C LEU A 126 -15.71 -20.05 21.66
N LEU A 127 -15.53 -18.86 21.10
CA LEU A 127 -16.01 -17.61 21.71
C LEU A 127 -17.54 -17.49 21.61
N GLY A 128 -18.15 -18.03 20.56
CA GLY A 128 -19.59 -18.13 20.43
C GLY A 128 -20.23 -18.94 21.54
N TRP A 129 -19.62 -20.09 21.89
CA TRP A 129 -20.05 -20.91 23.00
C TRP A 129 -19.83 -20.25 24.36
N LEU A 130 -18.71 -19.50 24.53
CA LEU A 130 -18.36 -18.86 25.81
C LEU A 130 -19.11 -17.54 26.05
N TYR A 131 -19.39 -16.75 25.01
CA TYR A 131 -19.92 -15.40 25.15
C TYR A 131 -21.31 -15.22 24.52
N SER A 132 -21.41 -15.28 23.20
CA SER A 132 -22.69 -15.08 22.51
C SER A 132 -22.67 -15.51 21.04
N PRO A 133 -23.86 -15.89 20.47
CA PRO A 133 -23.98 -16.19 19.05
C PRO A 133 -23.71 -14.98 18.14
N ALA A 134 -23.80 -13.74 18.66
CA ALA A 134 -23.47 -12.54 17.89
C ALA A 134 -21.97 -12.44 17.63
N VAL A 135 -21.13 -12.78 18.62
CA VAL A 135 -19.67 -12.85 18.49
C VAL A 135 -19.27 -13.94 17.50
N GLU A 136 -19.87 -15.12 17.59
CA GLU A 136 -19.63 -16.21 16.64
C GLU A 136 -19.85 -15.76 15.20
N ARG A 137 -21.05 -15.23 14.91
CA ARG A 137 -21.41 -14.77 13.56
C ARG A 137 -20.52 -13.64 13.07
N ALA A 138 -20.12 -12.70 13.94
CA ALA A 138 -19.22 -11.63 13.60
C ALA A 138 -17.83 -12.15 13.21
N LEU A 139 -17.27 -13.09 13.97
CA LEU A 139 -15.95 -13.68 13.70
C LEU A 139 -15.96 -14.59 12.48
N LEU A 140 -17.02 -15.36 12.25
CA LEU A 140 -17.19 -16.16 11.03
C LEU A 140 -17.26 -15.26 9.79
N ALA A 141 -18.01 -14.17 9.87
CA ALA A 141 -18.05 -13.18 8.79
C ALA A 141 -16.68 -12.52 8.56
N LEU A 142 -15.93 -12.23 9.64
CA LEU A 142 -14.58 -11.70 9.54
C LEU A 142 -13.60 -12.71 8.93
N ALA A 143 -13.73 -14.01 9.26
CA ALA A 143 -12.89 -15.07 8.69
C ALA A 143 -13.02 -15.12 7.16
N ILE A 144 -14.24 -14.88 6.65
CA ILE A 144 -14.51 -14.80 5.21
C ILE A 144 -14.06 -13.44 4.64
N ALA A 145 -14.38 -12.33 5.32
CA ALA A 145 -14.18 -10.98 4.84
C ALA A 145 -12.71 -10.52 4.91
N GLY A 146 -11.99 -10.94 5.95
CA GLY A 146 -10.62 -10.50 6.23
C GLY A 146 -9.66 -10.66 5.05
N PRO A 147 -9.61 -11.82 4.39
CA PRO A 147 -8.75 -11.99 3.21
C PRO A 147 -9.03 -10.98 2.10
N PHE A 148 -10.29 -10.68 1.79
CA PHE A 148 -10.63 -9.72 0.72
C PHE A 148 -10.29 -8.28 1.10
N ILE A 149 -10.50 -7.89 2.35
CA ILE A 149 -10.19 -6.53 2.81
C ILE A 149 -8.68 -6.32 2.85
N LEU A 150 -7.91 -7.29 3.37
CA LEU A 150 -6.46 -7.20 3.43
C LEU A 150 -5.80 -7.35 2.05
N LEU A 151 -6.44 -8.07 1.11
CA LEU A 151 -6.04 -8.07 -0.29
C LEU A 151 -6.15 -6.68 -0.91
N LEU A 152 -7.27 -5.98 -0.67
CA LEU A 152 -7.44 -4.59 -1.11
C LEU A 152 -6.32 -3.69 -0.53
N TRP A 153 -5.96 -3.87 0.74
CA TRP A 153 -4.86 -3.10 1.36
C TRP A 153 -3.54 -3.32 0.64
N LEU A 154 -3.21 -4.57 0.33
CA LEU A 154 -1.99 -4.91 -0.41
C LEU A 154 -1.98 -4.29 -1.80
N LEU A 155 -3.07 -4.44 -2.56
CA LEU A 155 -3.17 -3.92 -3.93
C LEU A 155 -3.14 -2.39 -3.98
N ARG A 156 -3.82 -1.70 -3.05
CA ARG A 156 -3.72 -0.23 -2.94
C ARG A 156 -2.29 0.23 -2.71
N ARG A 157 -1.54 -0.45 -1.84
CA ARG A 157 -0.13 -0.12 -1.60
C ARG A 157 0.76 -0.42 -2.80
N ALA A 158 0.43 -1.42 -3.61
CA ALA A 158 1.16 -1.70 -4.85
C ALA A 158 1.10 -0.52 -5.86
N PHE A 159 -0.01 0.25 -5.91
CA PHE A 159 -0.08 1.46 -6.73
C PHE A 159 0.88 2.57 -6.26
N TYR A 160 1.19 2.65 -4.97
CA TYR A 160 2.20 3.59 -4.47
C TYR A 160 3.60 3.21 -4.94
N VAL A 161 3.93 1.91 -4.96
CA VAL A 161 5.20 1.43 -5.53
C VAL A 161 5.35 1.84 -6.99
N GLN A 162 4.23 1.88 -7.72
CA GLN A 162 4.19 2.31 -9.13
C GLN A 162 4.06 3.83 -9.34
N LEU A 163 4.15 4.62 -8.27
CA LEU A 163 4.01 6.09 -8.31
C LEU A 163 2.68 6.55 -8.96
N SER A 164 1.63 5.76 -8.82
CA SER A 164 0.29 5.98 -9.37
C SER A 164 -0.78 6.14 -8.29
N PRO A 165 -0.64 7.13 -7.37
CA PRO A 165 -1.56 7.31 -6.23
C PRO A 165 -2.99 7.64 -6.65
N GLY A 166 -3.23 8.13 -7.87
CA GLY A 166 -4.56 8.40 -8.40
C GLY A 166 -5.44 7.15 -8.49
N TRP A 167 -4.87 6.00 -8.87
CA TRP A 167 -5.60 4.73 -8.90
C TRP A 167 -5.91 4.22 -7.49
N ALA A 168 -5.03 4.44 -6.53
CA ALA A 168 -5.30 4.12 -5.13
C ALA A 168 -6.46 4.97 -4.60
N ALA A 169 -6.45 6.29 -4.86
CA ALA A 169 -7.51 7.21 -4.45
C ALA A 169 -8.86 6.88 -5.12
N ALA A 170 -8.87 6.55 -6.42
CA ALA A 170 -10.07 6.09 -7.10
C ALA A 170 -10.63 4.80 -6.47
N GLY A 171 -9.74 3.84 -6.17
CA GLY A 171 -10.11 2.61 -5.46
C GLY A 171 -10.69 2.87 -4.07
N GLY A 172 -10.10 3.80 -3.31
CA GLY A 172 -10.60 4.24 -2.01
C GLY A 172 -11.97 4.91 -2.09
N GLY A 173 -12.20 5.75 -3.12
CA GLY A 173 -13.49 6.39 -3.38
C GLY A 173 -14.60 5.38 -3.71
N VAL A 174 -14.32 4.42 -4.61
CA VAL A 174 -15.26 3.35 -4.96
C VAL A 174 -15.55 2.46 -3.73
N TYR A 175 -14.53 2.11 -2.96
CA TYR A 175 -14.71 1.38 -1.71
C TYR A 175 -15.67 2.11 -0.76
N LEU A 176 -15.46 3.41 -0.52
CA LEU A 176 -16.33 4.24 0.31
C LEU A 176 -17.78 4.21 -0.17
N LEU A 177 -18.00 4.46 -1.47
CA LEU A 177 -19.34 4.51 -2.04
C LEU A 177 -20.08 3.18 -1.92
N ILE A 178 -19.42 2.06 -2.27
CA ILE A 178 -20.04 0.73 -2.19
C ILE A 178 -20.27 0.34 -0.73
N LEU A 179 -19.34 0.63 0.18
CA LEU A 179 -19.51 0.37 1.60
C LEU A 179 -20.72 1.11 2.17
N LEU A 180 -20.82 2.43 1.93
CA LEU A 180 -21.93 3.22 2.41
C LEU A 180 -23.26 2.80 1.81
N ALA A 181 -23.31 2.57 0.48
CA ALA A 181 -24.50 2.05 -0.18
C ALA A 181 -24.92 0.69 0.41
N GLY A 182 -23.96 -0.22 0.62
CA GLY A 182 -24.21 -1.54 1.22
C GLY A 182 -24.77 -1.43 2.64
N ILE A 183 -24.19 -0.61 3.49
CA ILE A 183 -24.64 -0.43 4.87
C ILE A 183 -26.04 0.24 4.91
N LEU A 184 -26.29 1.23 4.06
CA LEU A 184 -27.61 1.87 3.98
C LEU A 184 -28.68 0.90 3.48
N THR A 185 -28.39 0.10 2.45
CA THR A 185 -29.34 -0.92 1.94
C THR A 185 -29.60 -2.01 2.98
N LEU A 186 -28.59 -2.46 3.72
CA LEU A 186 -28.77 -3.43 4.82
C LEU A 186 -29.62 -2.82 5.96
N ARG A 187 -29.43 -1.54 6.27
CA ARG A 187 -30.23 -0.84 7.27
C ARG A 187 -31.68 -0.71 6.86
N THR A 188 -31.96 -0.28 5.63
CA THR A 188 -33.34 -0.12 5.14
C THR A 188 -34.06 -1.46 5.00
N ALA A 189 -33.33 -2.54 4.69
CA ALA A 189 -33.86 -3.89 4.61
C ALA A 189 -34.04 -4.56 5.98
N GLY A 190 -33.65 -3.91 7.10
CA GLY A 190 -33.72 -4.51 8.43
C GLY A 190 -32.77 -5.69 8.65
N ARG A 191 -31.71 -5.80 7.84
CA ARG A 191 -30.72 -6.89 7.86
C ARG A 191 -29.35 -6.49 8.38
N LEU A 192 -29.24 -5.32 8.99
CA LEU A 192 -27.97 -4.84 9.51
C LEU A 192 -27.62 -5.59 10.80
N THR A 193 -26.52 -6.31 10.77
CA THR A 193 -25.95 -7.10 11.87
C THR A 193 -24.43 -6.94 11.91
N PRO A 194 -23.73 -7.32 12.99
CA PRO A 194 -22.27 -7.33 13.03
C PRO A 194 -21.65 -8.09 11.84
N ALA A 195 -22.20 -9.24 11.53
CA ALA A 195 -21.73 -10.09 10.44
C ALA A 195 -21.89 -9.43 9.06
N THR A 196 -23.08 -8.85 8.79
CA THR A 196 -23.34 -8.18 7.51
C THR A 196 -22.49 -6.91 7.35
N GLY A 197 -22.07 -6.28 8.44
CA GLY A 197 -21.09 -5.18 8.43
C GLY A 197 -19.75 -5.62 7.83
N PHE A 198 -19.19 -6.74 8.29
CA PHE A 198 -17.94 -7.30 7.71
C PHE A 198 -18.12 -7.76 6.26
N LEU A 199 -19.25 -8.39 5.93
CA LEU A 199 -19.53 -8.81 4.55
C LEU A 199 -19.67 -7.60 3.61
N ALA A 200 -20.24 -6.49 4.08
CA ALA A 200 -20.29 -5.24 3.30
C ALA A 200 -18.88 -4.68 3.03
N MET A 201 -17.97 -4.73 4.03
CA MET A 201 -16.57 -4.36 3.84
C MET A 201 -15.88 -5.27 2.80
N ALA A 202 -16.13 -6.58 2.85
CA ALA A 202 -15.57 -7.53 1.89
C ALA A 202 -16.10 -7.28 0.47
N ALA A 203 -17.40 -7.07 0.32
CA ALA A 203 -18.03 -6.77 -0.96
C ALA A 203 -17.48 -5.46 -1.57
N ALA A 204 -17.34 -4.40 -0.74
CA ALA A 204 -16.74 -3.15 -1.16
C ALA A 204 -15.27 -3.32 -1.55
N GLY A 205 -14.52 -4.14 -0.81
CA GLY A 205 -13.13 -4.46 -1.09
C GLY A 205 -12.97 -5.22 -2.41
N ALA A 206 -13.72 -6.29 -2.59
CA ALA A 206 -13.71 -7.13 -3.79
C ALA A 206 -14.16 -6.37 -5.06
N SER A 207 -15.11 -5.44 -4.91
CA SER A 207 -15.63 -4.63 -6.03
C SER A 207 -14.74 -3.44 -6.38
N SER A 208 -13.68 -3.17 -5.61
CA SER A 208 -12.79 -2.04 -5.88
C SER A 208 -12.03 -2.27 -7.19
N PRO A 209 -11.92 -1.25 -8.07
CA PRO A 209 -11.15 -1.34 -9.31
C PRO A 209 -9.68 -1.70 -9.09
N ALA A 210 -9.15 -1.50 -7.89
CA ALA A 210 -7.83 -1.97 -7.53
C ALA A 210 -7.68 -3.49 -7.70
N CYS A 211 -8.74 -4.28 -7.47
CA CYS A 211 -8.73 -5.72 -7.66
C CYS A 211 -8.88 -6.14 -9.14
N PHE A 212 -9.61 -5.38 -9.94
CA PHE A 212 -9.91 -5.73 -11.34
C PHE A 212 -8.94 -5.13 -12.36
N LEU A 213 -8.43 -3.93 -12.12
CA LEU A 213 -7.62 -3.21 -13.10
C LEU A 213 -6.13 -3.58 -13.04
N TRP A 214 -5.68 -4.24 -11.97
CA TRP A 214 -4.31 -4.68 -11.87
C TRP A 214 -3.87 -5.65 -12.99
N PRO A 215 -4.64 -6.70 -13.35
CA PRO A 215 -4.28 -7.61 -14.44
C PRO A 215 -4.34 -6.97 -15.82
N CYS A 216 -5.19 -5.94 -16.02
CA CYS A 216 -5.45 -5.34 -17.32
C CYS A 216 -4.58 -4.11 -17.62
N SER A 217 -4.12 -3.41 -16.60
CA SER A 217 -3.21 -2.29 -16.72
C SER A 217 -1.77 -2.76 -16.46
N GLY A 218 -1.17 -3.51 -17.38
CA GLY A 218 0.28 -3.71 -17.36
C GLY A 218 0.95 -2.35 -17.11
N PRO A 219 2.04 -2.30 -16.34
CA PRO A 219 2.56 -1.06 -15.78
C PRO A 219 2.74 0.00 -16.87
N HIS A 220 1.97 1.07 -16.80
CA HIS A 220 1.96 2.19 -17.75
C HIS A 220 3.36 2.78 -17.99
N TRP A 221 4.21 2.71 -16.98
CA TRP A 221 5.58 3.20 -17.07
C TRP A 221 6.50 2.34 -17.96
N LEU A 222 6.19 1.05 -18.17
CA LEU A 222 6.89 0.23 -19.16
C LEU A 222 6.60 0.68 -20.60
N ARG A 223 5.47 1.36 -20.83
CA ARG A 223 5.13 1.90 -22.16
C ARG A 223 5.65 3.32 -22.36
N THR A 224 5.85 4.08 -21.29
CA THR A 224 6.23 5.50 -21.37
C THR A 224 7.72 5.75 -21.17
N HIS A 225 8.46 4.80 -20.64
CA HIS A 225 9.90 4.85 -20.52
C HIS A 225 10.47 3.54 -21.07
N PRO A 226 10.84 3.48 -22.36
CA PRO A 226 11.73 2.43 -22.82
C PRO A 226 12.96 2.48 -21.89
N PRO A 227 13.54 1.31 -21.52
CA PRO A 227 14.74 1.29 -20.69
C PRO A 227 15.72 2.27 -21.31
N SER A 228 16.03 3.35 -20.61
CA SER A 228 17.05 4.28 -21.01
C SER A 228 18.29 3.42 -21.21
N ALA A 229 18.80 3.40 -22.44
CA ALA A 229 20.08 2.77 -22.74
C ALA A 229 21.05 3.21 -21.62
N PRO A 230 21.87 2.29 -21.07
CA PRO A 230 22.84 2.66 -20.05
C PRO A 230 23.59 3.87 -20.59
N SER A 231 23.46 5.00 -19.91
CA SER A 231 24.21 6.20 -20.24
C SER A 231 25.68 5.77 -20.27
N PRO A 232 26.44 6.08 -21.36
CA PRO A 232 27.84 5.78 -21.40
C PRO A 232 28.46 6.38 -20.13
N PRO A 233 29.44 5.71 -19.51
CA PRO A 233 30.08 6.23 -18.32
C PRO A 233 30.57 7.64 -18.67
N THR A 234 29.92 8.64 -18.14
CA THR A 234 30.41 10.00 -18.15
C THR A 234 31.73 9.94 -17.40
N THR A 235 32.84 9.95 -18.14
CA THR A 235 34.16 10.33 -17.64
C THR A 235 34.06 11.82 -17.24
N GLY A 236 33.21 12.11 -16.28
CA GLY A 236 33.06 13.41 -15.65
C GLY A 236 33.97 13.45 -14.45
N VAL A 237 35.01 14.20 -14.54
CA VAL A 237 35.87 14.70 -13.48
C VAL A 237 34.97 14.95 -12.25
N MET A 238 35.08 14.09 -11.23
CA MET A 238 34.50 14.36 -9.92
C MET A 238 35.17 15.61 -9.38
N ALA A 239 34.45 16.72 -9.39
CA ALA A 239 34.81 17.91 -8.64
C ALA A 239 34.96 17.52 -7.17
N ALA A 240 36.18 17.56 -6.67
CA ALA A 240 36.54 17.23 -5.31
C ALA A 240 35.83 18.18 -4.33
N GLY A 241 34.73 17.74 -3.73
CA GLY A 241 34.19 18.36 -2.52
C GLY A 241 35.14 18.10 -1.33
N PRO A 242 35.11 18.94 -0.28
CA PRO A 242 36.04 18.90 0.83
C PRO A 242 35.69 17.78 1.84
N TRP A 243 35.88 16.51 1.42
CA TRP A 243 35.85 15.40 2.37
C TRP A 243 37.28 14.98 2.69
N PRO A 244 37.64 14.71 3.96
CA PRO A 244 39.01 14.35 4.32
C PRO A 244 39.43 13.06 3.65
N ARG A 245 40.56 13.14 2.95
CA ARG A 245 41.24 12.05 2.21
C ARG A 245 41.82 10.97 3.14
N ARG A 246 41.01 10.30 3.93
CA ARG A 246 41.52 9.17 4.73
C ARG A 246 40.54 8.01 4.78
N VAL A 247 40.11 7.46 3.71
CA VAL A 247 39.58 6.08 3.68
C VAL A 247 39.49 5.60 2.23
N LEU A 248 40.58 5.57 1.51
CA LEU A 248 40.65 4.77 0.26
C LEU A 248 42.09 4.31 0.04
N VAL A 249 42.54 3.38 0.90
CA VAL A 249 43.68 2.52 0.60
C VAL A 249 43.16 1.09 0.70
N GLY A 250 43.02 0.44 -0.46
CA GLY A 250 43.00 -1.00 -0.54
C GLY A 250 41.67 -1.67 -0.91
N CYS A 251 41.10 -1.38 -2.07
CA CYS A 251 40.26 -2.38 -2.75
C CYS A 251 40.87 -2.67 -4.13
N ARG A 252 41.70 -3.69 -4.21
CA ARG A 252 42.14 -4.30 -5.44
C ARG A 252 41.05 -5.26 -5.88
N ALA A 253 40.50 -5.05 -7.06
CA ALA A 253 39.54 -5.96 -7.67
C ALA A 253 40.19 -7.32 -7.95
N THR A 254 39.79 -8.32 -7.19
CA THR A 254 39.92 -9.73 -7.59
C THR A 254 38.52 -10.34 -7.46
N SER A 255 38.13 -11.00 -8.52
CA SER A 255 36.83 -11.66 -8.73
C SER A 255 36.65 -12.87 -7.81
N THR A 256 36.36 -12.63 -6.54
CA THR A 256 35.80 -13.62 -5.61
C THR A 256 35.22 -12.87 -4.44
N MET A 257 34.01 -13.24 -4.06
CA MET A 257 33.29 -12.73 -2.89
C MET A 257 34.20 -12.72 -1.65
N SER A 258 34.46 -11.55 -1.09
CA SER A 258 35.08 -11.41 0.20
C SER A 258 34.29 -10.42 1.04
N TYR A 259 33.77 -10.91 2.15
CA TYR A 259 33.14 -10.13 3.21
C TYR A 259 34.17 -9.21 3.85
N CYS A 260 33.89 -7.90 3.96
CA CYS A 260 34.67 -7.00 4.81
C CYS A 260 34.19 -7.14 6.25
N LEU A 261 35.06 -7.61 7.12
CA LEU A 261 34.92 -7.48 8.59
C LEU A 261 35.54 -6.14 9.01
N PRO A 262 34.92 -5.41 9.96
CA PRO A 262 35.51 -4.19 10.53
C PRO A 262 36.61 -4.56 11.50
N GLY A 263 37.75 -3.87 11.35
CA GLY A 263 38.83 -3.80 12.33
C GLY A 263 38.77 -2.47 13.05
#